data_88a699166e227fd2e56cd8ed55dc2b38
#
_entry.id   88a699166e227fd2e56cd8ed55dc2b38
#
_cell.length_a   1.000
_cell.length_b   1.000
_cell.length_c   1.000
_cell.angle_alpha   90.00
_cell.angle_beta   90.00
_cell.angle_gamma   90.00
#
_symmetry.space_group_name_H-M   'P 1'
#
loop_
_entity.id
_entity.type
_entity.pdbx_description
1 polymer ?
#
loop_
_entity_poly.entity_id
_entity_poly.type
_entity_poly.pdbx_seq_one_letter_code
_entity_poly.pdbx_strand_id
1 'polypeptide(L)'
;MESSSSFIVPAEFSSEWRDVTLVQRHSHTLIYTATRYGRRFLLKTLSPDVASLTDYRIQQEQEFQLGVQLVHPNIAATYSLEQVDGVGRCIVQEWIDGITLGEWVSAKQSNAVRERIFTQLLDALEYLHGLQLVHHDLKPDNILITRNGANVKLIDFGLSATDATVSPVPNDPRRDIESLGKLLPLLLPKRYCRIARNCRRGAYPTVAAVRRALSRRTRVAQLLPVILSALLLIAAVVLSYRSWHERYAEQQRYEAMLAQLDACLANERADLLMIVNRRDSFDRTNLHEMQTYQSCCDDYYATMHRHWAVRDSLTNLYDTTDPLREQFRQIWLNRETTMNNELLLILQSKLRW
;
A
#
# COMPACT_ATOMS: atom_id res chain seq x y z
N MET A 1 -33.85 67.97 -18.99
CA MET A 1 -34.13 67.43 -17.66
C MET A 1 -33.51 66.06 -17.61
N GLU A 2 -32.22 65.98 -17.21
CA GLU A 2 -31.51 64.73 -16.98
C GLU A 2 -31.82 64.29 -15.54
N SER A 3 -32.53 63.22 -15.39
CA SER A 3 -32.72 62.57 -14.10
C SER A 3 -31.42 61.78 -13.77
N SER A 4 -30.57 62.40 -12.97
CA SER A 4 -29.46 61.65 -12.31
C SER A 4 -30.05 60.62 -11.33
N SER A 5 -30.23 59.40 -11.77
CA SER A 5 -30.48 58.27 -10.86
C SER A 5 -29.27 58.14 -9.97
N SER A 6 -29.34 58.66 -8.76
CA SER A 6 -28.35 58.37 -7.71
C SER A 6 -28.42 56.88 -7.42
N PHE A 7 -27.41 56.13 -7.83
CA PHE A 7 -27.20 54.75 -7.43
C PHE A 7 -26.97 54.75 -5.91
N ILE A 8 -27.99 54.37 -5.15
CA ILE A 8 -27.88 54.19 -3.71
C ILE A 8 -27.09 52.87 -3.52
N VAL A 9 -25.80 52.98 -3.27
CA VAL A 9 -25.00 51.86 -2.86
C VAL A 9 -25.53 51.40 -1.50
N PRO A 10 -25.97 50.15 -1.36
CA PRO A 10 -26.41 49.64 -0.07
C PRO A 10 -25.35 49.88 1.01
N ALA A 11 -25.77 50.18 2.23
CA ALA A 11 -24.87 50.48 3.35
C ALA A 11 -23.78 49.38 3.58
N GLU A 12 -24.07 48.17 3.18
CA GLU A 12 -23.14 47.01 3.22
C GLU A 12 -21.91 47.21 2.32
N PHE A 13 -21.96 48.02 1.29
CA PHE A 13 -20.85 48.28 0.35
C PHE A 13 -20.18 49.66 0.58
N SER A 14 -20.31 50.21 1.78
CA SER A 14 -19.62 51.45 2.13
C SER A 14 -18.10 51.30 2.07
N SER A 15 -17.40 52.28 1.55
CA SER A 15 -15.96 52.39 1.58
C SER A 15 -15.38 52.72 2.97
N GLU A 16 -16.21 53.05 3.92
CA GLU A 16 -15.85 53.36 5.30
C GLU A 16 -15.71 52.09 6.13
N TRP A 17 -14.81 52.13 7.12
CA TRP A 17 -14.68 51.10 8.11
C TRP A 17 -15.87 51.10 9.08
N ARG A 18 -16.51 49.93 9.27
CA ARG A 18 -17.65 49.72 10.16
C ARG A 18 -17.40 48.53 11.08
N ASP A 19 -18.18 48.42 12.13
CA ASP A 19 -18.20 47.31 13.09
C ASP A 19 -16.80 47.06 13.67
N VAL A 20 -16.04 48.14 13.91
CA VAL A 20 -14.68 48.05 14.45
C VAL A 20 -14.73 47.55 15.88
N THR A 21 -14.25 46.34 16.10
CA THR A 21 -14.31 45.67 17.40
C THR A 21 -12.95 45.09 17.81
N LEU A 22 -12.49 45.41 19.00
CA LEU A 22 -11.26 44.84 19.56
C LEU A 22 -11.47 43.32 19.84
N VAL A 23 -10.62 42.50 19.23
CA VAL A 23 -10.67 41.04 19.36
C VAL A 23 -9.60 40.53 20.34
N GLN A 24 -8.39 41.10 20.24
CA GLN A 24 -7.27 40.61 21.01
C GLN A 24 -6.31 41.74 21.38
N ARG A 25 -5.70 41.63 22.57
CA ARG A 25 -4.69 42.56 23.05
C ARG A 25 -3.41 41.79 23.40
N HIS A 26 -2.33 42.15 22.78
CA HIS A 26 -0.98 41.70 23.14
C HIS A 26 -0.22 42.84 23.83
N SER A 27 1.00 42.59 24.30
CA SER A 27 1.82 43.59 25.00
C SER A 27 2.01 44.90 24.22
N HIS A 28 2.25 44.79 22.91
CA HIS A 28 2.56 45.96 22.06
C HIS A 28 1.65 46.09 20.83
N THR A 29 0.67 45.19 20.66
CA THR A 29 -0.18 45.11 19.48
C THR A 29 -1.64 44.91 19.87
N LEU A 30 -2.54 45.60 19.20
CA LEU A 30 -3.96 45.43 19.32
C LEU A 30 -4.51 44.88 17.99
N ILE A 31 -5.41 43.93 18.10
CA ILE A 31 -6.05 43.29 16.94
C ILE A 31 -7.54 43.61 16.97
N TYR A 32 -8.02 44.22 15.91
CA TYR A 32 -9.45 44.53 15.72
C TYR A 32 -9.98 43.73 14.53
N THR A 33 -11.28 43.52 14.51
CA THR A 33 -12.01 43.20 13.30
C THR A 33 -12.80 44.43 12.83
N ALA A 34 -12.95 44.56 11.54
CA ALA A 34 -13.78 45.60 10.94
C ALA A 34 -14.38 45.10 9.64
N THR A 35 -15.48 45.76 9.20
CA THR A 35 -16.18 45.45 7.96
C THR A 35 -15.98 46.60 6.97
N ARG A 36 -15.70 46.29 5.70
CA ARG A 36 -15.61 47.24 4.58
C ARG A 36 -16.03 46.55 3.29
N TYR A 37 -16.79 47.17 2.48
CA TYR A 37 -17.37 46.58 1.24
C TYR A 37 -18.09 45.25 1.47
N GLY A 38 -18.80 45.10 2.59
CA GLY A 38 -19.46 43.85 2.95
C GLY A 38 -18.55 42.67 3.35
N ARG A 39 -17.23 42.92 3.45
CA ARG A 39 -16.25 41.90 3.83
C ARG A 39 -15.63 42.25 5.16
N ARG A 40 -15.34 41.21 5.96
CA ARG A 40 -14.63 41.35 7.23
C ARG A 40 -13.12 41.30 7.02
N PHE A 41 -12.42 42.16 7.76
CA PHE A 41 -10.94 42.28 7.77
C PHE A 41 -10.41 42.22 9.19
N LEU A 42 -9.13 41.89 9.30
CA LEU A 42 -8.36 42.01 10.54
C LEU A 42 -7.51 43.28 10.44
N LEU A 43 -7.56 44.11 11.48
CA LEU A 43 -6.77 45.34 11.60
C LEU A 43 -5.77 45.15 12.73
N LYS A 44 -4.48 45.12 12.40
CA LYS A 44 -3.38 44.99 13.37
C LYS A 44 -2.71 46.35 13.57
N THR A 45 -2.79 46.87 14.79
CA THR A 45 -2.20 48.18 15.15
C THR A 45 -1.31 48.07 16.36
N LEU A 46 -0.41 49.02 16.52
CA LEU A 46 0.42 49.15 17.74
C LEU A 46 -0.45 49.61 18.92
N SER A 47 -0.13 49.16 20.12
CA SER A 47 -0.76 49.68 21.33
C SER A 47 -0.42 51.17 21.52
N PRO A 48 -1.30 51.99 22.13
CA PRO A 48 -1.03 53.45 22.35
C PRO A 48 0.31 53.70 23.03
N ASP A 49 0.75 52.84 23.91
CA ASP A 49 1.99 52.99 24.72
C ASP A 49 3.24 52.98 23.85
N VAL A 50 3.25 52.28 22.71
CA VAL A 50 4.39 52.14 21.81
C VAL A 50 4.17 52.75 20.43
N ALA A 51 2.95 53.18 20.12
CA ALA A 51 2.61 53.72 18.80
C ALA A 51 3.36 54.98 18.37
N SER A 52 3.89 55.74 19.34
CA SER A 52 4.75 56.90 19.10
C SER A 52 6.23 56.54 18.96
N LEU A 53 6.65 55.34 19.35
CA LEU A 53 8.04 54.93 19.34
C LEU A 53 8.50 54.57 17.92
N THR A 54 9.57 55.17 17.47
CA THR A 54 10.10 55.00 16.11
C THR A 54 10.41 53.55 15.75
N ASP A 55 11.02 52.82 16.65
CA ASP A 55 11.42 51.43 16.42
C ASP A 55 10.21 50.52 16.13
N TYR A 56 9.13 50.62 16.89
CA TYR A 56 7.92 49.88 16.68
C TYR A 56 7.22 50.26 15.37
N ARG A 57 7.27 51.54 14.98
CA ARG A 57 6.72 51.99 13.69
C ARG A 57 7.53 51.44 12.51
N ILE A 58 8.84 51.37 12.63
CA ILE A 58 9.71 50.77 11.62
C ILE A 58 9.40 49.26 11.50
N GLN A 59 9.26 48.57 12.62
CA GLN A 59 8.88 47.14 12.61
C GLN A 59 7.50 46.91 11.96
N GLN A 60 6.51 47.73 12.27
CA GLN A 60 5.20 47.66 11.64
C GLN A 60 5.26 47.87 10.12
N GLU A 61 6.07 48.83 9.67
CA GLU A 61 6.30 49.11 8.25
C GLU A 61 6.98 47.89 7.56
N GLN A 62 8.01 47.31 8.19
CA GLN A 62 8.71 46.14 7.67
C GLN A 62 7.79 44.92 7.60
N GLU A 63 6.94 44.68 8.62
CA GLU A 63 5.96 43.64 8.64
C GLU A 63 4.98 43.83 7.47
N PHE A 64 4.47 45.04 7.25
CA PHE A 64 3.61 45.33 6.13
C PHE A 64 4.27 45.09 4.77
N GLN A 65 5.51 45.62 4.58
CA GLN A 65 6.22 45.49 3.31
C GLN A 65 6.53 44.05 2.93
N LEU A 66 6.80 43.22 3.91
CA LEU A 66 6.97 41.77 3.68
C LEU A 66 5.62 41.10 3.43
N GLY A 67 4.66 41.37 4.28
CA GLY A 67 3.34 40.71 4.19
C GLY A 67 2.60 40.96 2.88
N VAL A 68 2.66 42.19 2.33
CA VAL A 68 1.99 42.54 1.08
C VAL A 68 2.55 41.84 -0.15
N GLN A 69 3.80 41.36 -0.09
CA GLN A 69 4.44 40.63 -1.18
C GLN A 69 4.09 39.14 -1.16
N LEU A 70 3.51 38.63 -0.08
CA LEU A 70 3.21 37.21 0.09
C LEU A 70 1.86 36.88 -0.49
N VAL A 71 1.85 36.09 -1.56
CA VAL A 71 0.62 35.61 -2.22
C VAL A 71 0.65 34.07 -2.25
N HIS A 72 -0.01 33.47 -1.26
CA HIS A 72 -0.08 32.01 -1.16
C HIS A 72 -1.38 31.57 -0.46
N PRO A 73 -2.07 30.51 -0.93
CA PRO A 73 -3.38 30.10 -0.38
C PRO A 73 -3.30 29.74 1.12
N ASN A 74 -2.17 29.27 1.60
CA ASN A 74 -1.98 28.86 2.99
C ASN A 74 -1.24 29.91 3.87
N ILE A 75 -1.19 31.15 3.40
CA ILE A 75 -0.67 32.32 4.15
C ILE A 75 -1.78 33.35 4.19
N ALA A 76 -1.95 34.04 5.32
CA ALA A 76 -2.90 35.14 5.45
C ALA A 76 -2.47 36.31 4.58
N ALA A 77 -3.37 36.84 3.76
CA ALA A 77 -3.07 37.95 2.89
C ALA A 77 -2.96 39.25 3.68
N THR A 78 -1.99 40.09 3.34
CA THR A 78 -1.86 41.47 3.80
C THR A 78 -2.28 42.41 2.64
N TYR A 79 -3.17 43.33 2.89
CA TYR A 79 -3.76 44.15 1.83
C TYR A 79 -3.20 45.59 1.76
N SER A 80 -3.17 46.27 2.92
CA SER A 80 -2.78 47.67 2.98
C SER A 80 -2.27 48.06 4.38
N LEU A 81 -1.67 49.26 4.44
CA LEU A 81 -1.31 49.93 5.68
C LEU A 81 -2.05 51.27 5.67
N GLU A 82 -3.04 51.47 6.54
CA GLU A 82 -3.98 52.54 6.52
C GLU A 82 -4.12 53.22 7.88
N GLN A 83 -4.52 54.51 7.87
CA GLN A 83 -4.98 55.19 9.07
C GLN A 83 -6.46 54.92 9.24
N VAL A 84 -6.86 54.35 10.37
CA VAL A 84 -8.29 54.02 10.68
C VAL A 84 -8.74 54.87 11.85
N ASP A 85 -9.86 55.55 11.69
CA ASP A 85 -10.39 56.47 12.71
C ASP A 85 -10.73 55.68 14.00
N GLY A 86 -10.29 56.26 15.13
CA GLY A 86 -10.46 55.63 16.44
C GLY A 86 -9.53 54.45 16.77
N VAL A 87 -8.74 53.95 15.77
CA VAL A 87 -7.83 52.83 15.95
C VAL A 87 -6.39 53.21 15.76
N GLY A 88 -6.10 54.08 14.80
CA GLY A 88 -4.73 54.49 14.46
C GLY A 88 -4.23 53.85 13.16
N ARG A 89 -2.87 53.81 13.04
CA ARG A 89 -2.23 53.20 11.87
C ARG A 89 -2.28 51.68 11.96
N CYS A 90 -2.98 51.02 10.99
CA CYS A 90 -3.30 49.61 10.96
C CYS A 90 -2.72 48.92 9.73
N ILE A 91 -2.18 47.73 9.90
CA ILE A 91 -2.00 46.75 8.82
C ILE A 91 -3.37 46.08 8.62
N VAL A 92 -3.89 46.14 7.40
CA VAL A 92 -5.15 45.48 7.00
C VAL A 92 -4.82 44.10 6.46
N GLN A 93 -5.41 43.07 7.07
CA GLN A 93 -5.13 41.68 6.73
C GLN A 93 -6.43 40.89 6.49
N GLU A 94 -6.28 39.72 5.89
CA GLU A 94 -7.36 38.75 5.68
C GLU A 94 -7.99 38.37 7.02
N TRP A 95 -9.31 38.47 7.14
CA TRP A 95 -10.03 37.85 8.23
C TRP A 95 -10.20 36.37 7.93
N ILE A 96 -9.77 35.51 8.83
CA ILE A 96 -9.84 34.06 8.70
C ILE A 96 -10.87 33.53 9.68
N ASP A 97 -11.98 32.99 9.14
CA ASP A 97 -12.93 32.22 9.95
C ASP A 97 -12.35 30.84 10.23
N GLY A 98 -11.70 30.70 11.35
CA GLY A 98 -10.94 29.50 11.73
C GLY A 98 -10.69 29.40 13.23
N ILE A 99 -9.99 28.37 13.62
CA ILE A 99 -9.49 28.14 14.97
C ILE A 99 -8.01 27.84 14.91
N THR A 100 -7.30 28.03 16.01
CA THR A 100 -5.88 27.72 16.08
C THR A 100 -5.62 26.23 15.88
N LEU A 101 -4.42 25.88 15.40
CA LEU A 101 -4.02 24.48 15.28
C LEU A 101 -4.07 23.78 16.65
N GLY A 102 -3.76 24.48 17.74
CA GLY A 102 -3.83 23.94 19.09
C GLY A 102 -5.24 23.50 19.47
N GLU A 103 -6.24 24.33 19.19
CA GLU A 103 -7.66 24.01 19.39
C GLU A 103 -8.10 22.89 18.44
N TRP A 104 -7.71 22.97 17.17
CA TRP A 104 -8.12 22.02 16.14
C TRP A 104 -7.63 20.59 16.40
N VAL A 105 -6.41 20.38 16.90
CA VAL A 105 -5.88 19.04 17.19
C VAL A 105 -6.57 18.36 18.37
N SER A 106 -7.23 19.12 19.24
CA SER A 106 -8.01 18.60 20.36
C SER A 106 -9.29 17.88 19.90
N ALA A 107 -9.78 18.21 18.70
CA ALA A 107 -10.91 17.53 18.08
C ALA A 107 -10.46 16.24 17.37
N LYS A 108 -11.36 15.23 17.35
CA LYS A 108 -11.09 13.95 16.65
C LYS A 108 -11.11 14.16 15.13
N GLN A 109 -9.95 14.07 14.51
CA GLN A 109 -9.77 14.24 13.07
C GLN A 109 -9.23 12.97 12.42
N SER A 110 -9.61 12.73 11.15
CA SER A 110 -9.06 11.61 10.38
C SER A 110 -7.58 11.83 10.05
N ASN A 111 -6.82 10.75 9.91
CA ASN A 111 -5.41 10.82 9.51
C ASN A 111 -5.22 11.50 8.16
N ALA A 112 -6.14 11.30 7.21
CA ALA A 112 -6.06 11.91 5.89
C ALA A 112 -6.17 13.44 5.97
N VAL A 113 -7.09 13.98 6.79
CA VAL A 113 -7.20 15.42 7.01
C VAL A 113 -5.95 15.97 7.70
N ARG A 114 -5.43 15.28 8.71
CA ARG A 114 -4.19 15.66 9.40
C ARG A 114 -2.98 15.69 8.46
N GLU A 115 -2.84 14.71 7.59
CA GLU A 115 -1.78 14.67 6.58
C GLU A 115 -1.93 15.80 5.54
N ARG A 116 -3.15 16.12 5.12
CA ARG A 116 -3.44 17.27 4.23
C ARG A 116 -3.03 18.60 4.89
N ILE A 117 -3.46 18.84 6.13
CA ILE A 117 -3.07 20.04 6.89
C ILE A 117 -1.55 20.17 6.98
N PHE A 118 -0.86 19.07 7.28
CA PHE A 118 0.59 19.11 7.34
C PHE A 118 1.23 19.37 5.98
N THR A 119 0.67 18.84 4.90
CA THR A 119 1.14 19.12 3.53
C THR A 119 0.99 20.59 3.18
N GLN A 120 -0.16 21.20 3.47
CA GLN A 120 -0.40 22.64 3.24
C GLN A 120 0.57 23.52 4.04
N LEU A 121 0.91 23.11 5.27
CA LEU A 121 1.92 23.81 6.06
C LEU A 121 3.31 23.73 5.43
N LEU A 122 3.68 22.56 4.88
CA LEU A 122 4.92 22.42 4.12
C LEU A 122 4.91 23.28 2.85
N ASP A 123 3.76 23.39 2.14
CA ASP A 123 3.64 24.23 0.95
C ASP A 123 3.87 25.70 1.28
N ALA A 124 3.29 26.20 2.38
CA ALA A 124 3.50 27.58 2.85
C ALA A 124 4.98 27.84 3.20
N LEU A 125 5.62 26.93 3.91
CA LEU A 125 7.04 27.08 4.30
C LEU A 125 7.99 26.96 3.10
N GLU A 126 7.72 26.05 2.14
CA GLU A 126 8.50 25.97 0.91
C GLU A 126 8.41 27.27 0.09
N TYR A 127 7.22 27.88 0.04
CA TYR A 127 7.02 29.17 -0.60
C TYR A 127 7.86 30.28 0.09
N LEU A 128 7.77 30.40 1.42
CA LEU A 128 8.56 31.39 2.17
C LEU A 128 10.06 31.19 1.98
N HIS A 129 10.55 29.96 2.13
CA HIS A 129 11.96 29.65 1.97
C HIS A 129 12.46 29.87 0.54
N GLY A 130 11.59 29.69 -0.47
CA GLY A 130 11.85 30.04 -1.88
C GLY A 130 12.09 31.54 -2.09
N LEU A 131 11.46 32.39 -1.26
CA LEU A 131 11.68 33.84 -1.21
C LEU A 131 12.79 34.24 -0.24
N GLN A 132 13.55 33.28 0.27
CA GLN A 132 14.61 33.47 1.31
C GLN A 132 14.08 34.08 2.62
N LEU A 133 12.80 33.86 2.91
CA LEU A 133 12.16 34.27 4.16
C LEU A 133 12.02 33.08 5.10
N VAL A 134 12.22 33.34 6.40
CA VAL A 134 12.01 32.35 7.47
C VAL A 134 10.91 32.87 8.39
N HIS A 135 10.01 32.00 8.83
CA HIS A 135 8.88 32.41 9.67
C HIS A 135 9.31 32.79 11.09
N HIS A 136 10.32 32.14 11.63
CA HIS A 136 10.92 32.31 12.96
C HIS A 136 10.05 31.95 14.17
N ASP A 137 8.72 32.14 14.13
CA ASP A 137 7.77 31.87 15.24
C ASP A 137 6.68 30.86 14.86
N LEU A 138 7.10 29.72 14.30
CA LEU A 138 6.18 28.66 13.91
C LEU A 138 5.70 27.88 15.13
N LYS A 139 4.46 28.15 15.56
CA LYS A 139 3.79 27.53 16.72
C LYS A 139 2.30 27.28 16.42
N PRO A 140 1.58 26.46 17.26
CA PRO A 140 0.17 26.17 17.02
C PRO A 140 -0.72 27.42 16.94
N ASP A 141 -0.41 28.46 17.71
CA ASP A 141 -1.22 29.70 17.74
C ASP A 141 -1.11 30.54 16.47
N ASN A 142 0.01 30.41 15.74
CA ASN A 142 0.27 31.12 14.49
C ASN A 142 -0.18 30.35 13.25
N ILE A 143 -0.92 29.25 13.45
CA ILE A 143 -1.47 28.42 12.38
C ILE A 143 -2.98 28.32 12.61
N LEU A 144 -3.77 28.94 11.72
CA LEU A 144 -5.21 28.83 11.73
C LEU A 144 -5.68 27.73 10.79
N ILE A 145 -6.71 27.01 11.21
CA ILE A 145 -7.41 26.03 10.39
C ILE A 145 -8.81 26.58 10.13
N THR A 146 -9.12 26.81 8.84
CA THR A 146 -10.40 27.39 8.44
C THR A 146 -11.56 26.45 8.77
N ARG A 147 -12.70 26.99 9.21
CA ARG A 147 -13.92 26.21 9.48
C ARG A 147 -14.47 25.59 8.21
N ASN A 148 -14.38 26.33 7.09
CA ASN A 148 -14.80 25.85 5.78
C ASN A 148 -13.62 25.15 5.08
N GLY A 149 -13.71 23.83 4.92
CA GLY A 149 -12.75 23.02 4.19
C GLY A 149 -11.49 22.60 4.95
N ALA A 150 -11.31 23.03 6.21
CA ALA A 150 -10.13 22.75 7.04
C ALA A 150 -8.81 23.02 6.26
N ASN A 151 -8.57 24.25 5.86
CA ASN A 151 -7.35 24.68 5.19
C ASN A 151 -6.44 25.45 6.16
N VAL A 152 -5.13 25.29 5.97
CA VAL A 152 -4.13 26.03 6.73
C VAL A 152 -4.06 27.48 6.29
N LYS A 153 -3.97 28.37 7.26
CA LYS A 153 -3.58 29.76 7.09
C LYS A 153 -2.49 30.09 8.10
N LEU A 154 -1.29 30.33 7.63
CA LEU A 154 -0.17 30.77 8.43
C LEU A 154 -0.28 32.27 8.66
N ILE A 155 -0.20 32.69 9.92
CA ILE A 155 -0.33 34.08 10.36
C ILE A 155 0.93 34.50 11.12
N ASP A 156 1.09 35.79 11.32
CA ASP A 156 2.12 36.41 12.15
C ASP A 156 3.55 35.90 11.89
N PHE A 157 4.20 36.52 10.91
CA PHE A 157 5.62 36.32 10.67
C PHE A 157 6.41 36.95 11.84
N GLY A 158 7.29 36.15 12.46
CA GLY A 158 8.05 36.56 13.67
C GLY A 158 9.07 37.68 13.50
N LEU A 159 8.73 38.69 12.65
CA LEU A 159 9.50 39.90 12.48
C LEU A 159 9.55 40.76 13.76
N SER A 160 8.55 40.55 14.64
CA SER A 160 8.46 41.20 15.93
C SER A 160 9.41 40.60 17.01
N ALA A 161 9.98 39.44 16.76
CA ALA A 161 10.87 38.77 17.70
C ALA A 161 12.34 39.16 17.52
N THR A 162 12.68 39.99 16.55
CA THR A 162 13.99 40.56 16.49
C THR A 162 14.02 41.78 17.43
N ASP A 163 14.57 41.57 18.62
CA ASP A 163 15.32 42.65 19.27
C ASP A 163 16.33 43.18 18.24
N ALA A 164 15.89 44.15 17.46
CA ALA A 164 16.68 44.74 16.38
C ALA A 164 17.97 45.40 16.89
N THR A 165 18.17 45.35 18.20
CA THR A 165 19.34 45.90 18.90
C THR A 165 20.46 44.91 19.14
N VAL A 166 20.29 43.60 18.92
CA VAL A 166 21.27 42.59 19.42
C VAL A 166 21.77 41.58 18.39
N SER A 167 21.68 41.76 17.13
CA SER A 167 22.22 40.95 16.03
C SER A 167 21.17 40.44 15.08
N PRO A 168 21.40 40.54 13.76
CA PRO A 168 20.48 39.95 12.78
C PRO A 168 20.44 38.44 13.01
N VAL A 169 19.27 37.94 13.41
CA VAL A 169 19.05 36.50 13.53
C VAL A 169 19.28 35.89 12.14
N PRO A 170 20.21 34.92 12.00
CA PRO A 170 20.50 34.34 10.70
C PRO A 170 19.20 33.80 10.06
N ASN A 171 19.00 34.13 8.80
CA ASN A 171 17.82 33.69 8.01
C ASN A 171 17.99 32.20 7.64
N ASP A 172 18.06 31.32 8.66
CA ASP A 172 18.31 29.91 8.49
C ASP A 172 16.98 29.14 8.48
N PRO A 173 16.58 28.57 7.34
CA PRO A 173 15.36 27.73 7.19
C PRO A 173 15.28 26.59 8.20
N ARG A 174 16.39 26.15 8.77
CA ARG A 174 16.42 25.05 9.76
C ARG A 174 15.63 25.38 11.02
N ARG A 175 15.46 26.65 11.38
CA ARG A 175 14.65 27.06 12.53
C ARG A 175 13.17 26.69 12.34
N ASP A 176 12.61 26.94 11.17
CA ASP A 176 11.24 26.55 10.87
C ASP A 176 11.11 25.02 10.82
N ILE A 177 12.12 24.33 10.28
CA ILE A 177 12.15 22.85 10.24
C ILE A 177 12.23 22.27 11.65
N GLU A 178 12.99 22.87 12.56
CA GLU A 178 13.01 22.45 13.96
C GLU A 178 11.64 22.62 14.61
N SER A 179 10.97 23.77 14.38
CA SER A 179 9.62 24.03 14.86
C SER A 179 8.60 23.08 14.25
N LEU A 180 8.71 22.73 12.96
CA LEU A 180 7.94 21.64 12.34
C LEU A 180 8.12 20.32 13.09
N GLY A 181 9.33 20.02 13.55
CA GLY A 181 9.62 18.83 14.37
C GLY A 181 8.89 18.80 15.72
N LYS A 182 8.47 19.95 16.23
CA LYS A 182 7.62 20.09 17.43
C LYS A 182 6.14 19.94 17.08
N LEU A 183 5.71 20.43 15.92
CA LEU A 183 4.31 20.37 15.44
C LEU A 183 3.93 18.98 14.90
N LEU A 184 4.86 18.27 14.30
CA LEU A 184 4.62 17.00 13.63
C LEU A 184 3.98 15.93 14.53
N PRO A 185 4.39 15.73 15.80
CA PRO A 185 3.72 14.78 16.71
C PRO A 185 2.27 15.15 17.05
N LEU A 186 1.90 16.44 16.96
CA LEU A 186 0.53 16.90 17.19
C LEU A 186 -0.39 16.55 16.02
N LEU A 187 0.15 16.63 14.81
CA LEU A 187 -0.61 16.46 13.57
C LEU A 187 -0.60 15.02 13.06
N LEU A 188 0.52 14.33 13.11
CA LEU A 188 0.70 13.06 12.43
C LEU A 188 0.84 11.88 13.39
N PRO A 189 0.44 10.66 12.94
CA PRO A 189 0.56 9.45 13.75
C PRO A 189 1.97 9.16 14.25
N LYS A 190 2.08 8.40 15.34
CA LYS A 190 3.36 8.00 15.97
C LYS A 190 4.39 7.39 14.99
N ARG A 191 3.92 6.82 13.88
CA ARG A 191 4.81 6.28 12.82
C ARG A 191 5.78 7.33 12.25
N TYR A 192 5.50 8.62 12.39
CA TYR A 192 6.35 9.71 11.90
C TYR A 192 7.33 10.27 12.96
N CYS A 193 7.38 9.71 14.17
CA CYS A 193 8.23 10.20 15.28
C CYS A 193 9.70 10.30 14.91
N ARG A 194 10.22 9.41 14.04
CA ARG A 194 11.61 9.47 13.57
C ARG A 194 11.87 10.73 12.73
N ILE A 195 10.92 11.11 11.89
CA ILE A 195 11.02 12.32 11.06
C ILE A 195 10.97 13.55 11.96
N ALA A 196 10.03 13.61 12.92
CA ALA A 196 9.95 14.67 13.90
C ALA A 196 11.26 14.87 14.69
N ARG A 197 11.86 13.77 15.12
CA ARG A 197 13.17 13.80 15.81
C ARG A 197 14.28 14.33 14.93
N ASN A 198 14.32 13.92 13.68
CA ASN A 198 15.32 14.38 12.70
C ASN A 198 15.14 15.87 12.37
N CYS A 199 13.90 16.38 12.26
CA CYS A 199 13.61 17.80 12.13
C CYS A 199 14.22 18.59 13.31
N ARG A 200 13.93 18.18 14.56
CA ARG A 200 14.43 18.82 15.77
C ARG A 200 15.95 18.77 15.94
N ARG A 201 16.64 17.84 15.27
CA ARG A 201 18.11 17.72 15.28
C ARG A 201 18.77 18.44 14.10
N GLY A 202 18.01 19.17 13.29
CA GLY A 202 18.55 19.85 12.12
C GLY A 202 19.04 18.92 11.00
N ALA A 203 18.60 17.65 10.98
CA ALA A 203 19.05 16.67 9.99
C ALA A 203 18.52 16.93 8.58
N TYR A 204 17.52 17.80 8.44
CA TYR A 204 16.98 18.20 7.14
C TYR A 204 17.37 19.63 6.83
N PRO A 205 18.07 19.88 5.71
CA PRO A 205 18.49 21.24 5.34
C PRO A 205 17.35 22.08 4.75
N THR A 206 16.30 21.44 4.20
CA THR A 206 15.17 22.09 3.52
C THR A 206 13.84 21.41 3.83
N VAL A 207 12.74 22.14 3.68
CA VAL A 207 11.37 21.59 3.80
C VAL A 207 11.12 20.50 2.76
N ALA A 208 11.67 20.65 1.55
CA ALA A 208 11.61 19.63 0.51
C ALA A 208 12.27 18.29 0.94
N ALA A 209 13.30 18.34 1.76
CA ALA A 209 13.90 17.12 2.32
C ALA A 209 12.96 16.44 3.32
N VAL A 210 12.24 17.19 4.14
CA VAL A 210 11.20 16.68 5.04
C VAL A 210 10.06 16.04 4.23
N ARG A 211 9.58 16.70 3.18
CA ARG A 211 8.54 16.21 2.27
C ARG A 211 8.94 14.87 1.61
N ARG A 212 10.18 14.79 1.12
CA ARG A 212 10.71 13.53 0.54
C ARG A 212 10.78 12.40 1.57
N ALA A 213 11.16 12.70 2.82
CA ALA A 213 11.19 11.70 3.88
C ALA A 213 9.79 11.17 4.23
N LEU A 214 8.77 12.03 4.24
CA LEU A 214 7.37 11.67 4.43
C LEU A 214 6.85 10.80 3.29
N SER A 215 7.06 11.22 2.03
CA SER A 215 6.57 10.49 0.84
C SER A 215 7.23 9.12 0.66
N ARG A 216 8.52 8.98 0.98
CA ARG A 216 9.19 7.67 0.98
C ARG A 216 8.53 6.69 1.95
N ARG A 217 8.19 7.17 3.15
CA ARG A 217 7.59 6.32 4.18
C ARG A 217 6.18 5.87 3.81
N THR A 218 5.38 6.75 3.22
CA THR A 218 4.02 6.39 2.75
C THR A 218 4.09 5.39 1.60
N ARG A 219 4.98 5.57 0.65
CA ARG A 219 5.19 4.64 -0.48
C ARG A 219 5.61 3.24 -0.01
N VAL A 220 6.58 3.16 0.92
CA VAL A 220 6.99 1.85 1.48
C VAL A 220 5.85 1.15 2.19
N ALA A 221 5.06 1.89 2.99
CA ALA A 221 3.90 1.32 3.68
C ALA A 221 2.80 0.82 2.72
N GLN A 222 2.66 1.43 1.56
CA GLN A 222 1.70 1.01 0.52
C GLN A 222 2.21 -0.18 -0.31
N LEU A 223 3.52 -0.23 -0.60
CA LEU A 223 4.12 -1.30 -1.41
C LEU A 223 4.32 -2.60 -0.65
N LEU A 224 4.54 -2.54 0.66
CA LEU A 224 4.81 -3.73 1.49
C LEU A 224 3.71 -4.82 1.38
N PRO A 225 2.40 -4.52 1.51
CA PRO A 225 1.35 -5.53 1.37
C PRO A 225 1.28 -6.09 -0.06
N VAL A 226 1.54 -5.26 -1.09
CA VAL A 226 1.56 -5.70 -2.49
C VAL A 226 2.72 -6.67 -2.74
N ILE A 227 3.91 -6.37 -2.23
CA ILE A 227 5.07 -7.27 -2.33
C ILE A 227 4.80 -8.58 -1.60
N LEU A 228 4.23 -8.52 -0.39
CA LEU A 228 3.91 -9.70 0.40
C LEU A 228 2.88 -10.60 -0.31
N SER A 229 1.82 -10.00 -0.87
CA SER A 229 0.81 -10.74 -1.64
C SER A 229 1.39 -11.39 -2.90
N ALA A 230 2.28 -10.70 -3.61
CA ALA A 230 2.99 -11.24 -4.77
C ALA A 230 3.88 -12.42 -4.38
N LEU A 231 4.62 -12.34 -3.27
CA LEU A 231 5.45 -13.44 -2.77
C LEU A 231 4.61 -14.66 -2.36
N LEU A 232 3.46 -14.45 -1.71
CA LEU A 232 2.54 -15.53 -1.37
C LEU A 232 1.97 -16.21 -2.62
N LEU A 233 1.62 -15.44 -3.64
CA LEU A 233 1.13 -15.97 -4.91
C LEU A 233 2.20 -16.81 -5.62
N ILE A 234 3.44 -16.32 -5.66
CA ILE A 234 4.58 -17.07 -6.23
C ILE A 234 4.79 -18.38 -5.45
N ALA A 235 4.76 -18.34 -4.11
CA ALA A 235 4.88 -19.52 -3.27
C ALA A 235 3.76 -20.54 -3.56
N ALA A 236 2.52 -20.09 -3.70
CA ALA A 236 1.38 -20.94 -4.05
C ALA A 236 1.55 -21.59 -5.43
N VAL A 237 2.01 -20.84 -6.43
CA VAL A 237 2.30 -21.36 -7.78
C VAL A 237 3.41 -22.40 -7.73
N VAL A 238 4.50 -22.14 -7.01
CA VAL A 238 5.63 -23.08 -6.86
C VAL A 238 5.17 -24.37 -6.18
N LEU A 239 4.38 -24.28 -5.10
CA LEU A 239 3.86 -25.46 -4.41
C LEU A 239 2.89 -26.26 -5.30
N SER A 240 2.02 -25.60 -6.03
CA SER A 240 1.11 -26.24 -6.99
C SER A 240 1.87 -26.91 -8.12
N TYR A 241 2.92 -26.29 -8.65
CA TYR A 241 3.77 -26.87 -9.67
C TYR A 241 4.51 -28.12 -9.17
N ARG A 242 5.07 -28.06 -7.95
CA ARG A 242 5.71 -29.24 -7.34
C ARG A 242 4.73 -30.39 -7.15
N SER A 243 3.57 -30.14 -6.59
CA SER A 243 2.53 -31.14 -6.40
C SER A 243 2.05 -31.75 -7.74
N TRP A 244 1.89 -30.91 -8.79
CA TRP A 244 1.55 -31.36 -10.13
C TRP A 244 2.66 -32.23 -10.73
N HIS A 245 3.92 -31.79 -10.60
CA HIS A 245 5.08 -32.53 -11.12
C HIS A 245 5.25 -33.90 -10.44
N GLU A 246 5.05 -33.98 -9.14
CA GLU A 246 5.08 -35.23 -8.38
C GLU A 246 3.99 -36.21 -8.86
N ARG A 247 2.74 -35.75 -9.03
CA ARG A 247 1.64 -36.56 -9.56
C ARG A 247 1.89 -37.00 -10.99
N TYR A 248 2.41 -36.13 -11.82
CA TYR A 248 2.75 -36.48 -13.21
C TYR A 248 3.84 -37.56 -13.26
N ALA A 249 4.89 -37.44 -12.46
CA ALA A 249 5.94 -38.46 -12.37
C ALA A 249 5.41 -39.80 -11.87
N GLU A 250 4.48 -39.81 -10.90
CA GLU A 250 3.81 -41.03 -10.44
C GLU A 250 2.98 -41.66 -11.54
N GLN A 251 2.18 -40.87 -12.26
CA GLN A 251 1.39 -41.35 -13.40
C GLN A 251 2.27 -42.04 -14.45
N GLN A 252 3.38 -41.43 -14.82
CA GLN A 252 4.34 -42.00 -15.78
C GLN A 252 4.93 -43.36 -15.30
N ARG A 253 5.19 -43.47 -14.01
CA ARG A 253 5.65 -44.77 -13.40
C ARG A 253 4.56 -45.84 -13.53
N TYR A 254 3.30 -45.52 -13.24
CA TYR A 254 2.19 -46.46 -13.38
C TYR A 254 1.96 -46.91 -14.81
N GLU A 255 2.01 -45.97 -15.78
CA GLU A 255 1.91 -46.28 -17.20
C GLU A 255 3.04 -47.23 -17.65
N ALA A 256 4.26 -46.97 -17.22
CA ALA A 256 5.39 -47.86 -17.51
C ALA A 256 5.21 -49.25 -16.89
N MET A 257 4.65 -49.35 -15.68
CA MET A 257 4.37 -50.64 -15.03
C MET A 257 3.25 -51.39 -15.76
N LEU A 258 2.19 -50.71 -16.23
CA LEU A 258 1.14 -51.35 -17.04
C LEU A 258 1.69 -51.85 -18.39
N ALA A 259 2.59 -51.12 -19.01
CA ALA A 259 3.26 -51.57 -20.22
C ALA A 259 4.11 -52.85 -19.99
N GLN A 260 4.83 -52.91 -18.86
CA GLN A 260 5.55 -54.13 -18.45
C GLN A 260 4.58 -55.31 -18.20
N LEU A 261 3.44 -55.06 -17.56
CA LEU A 261 2.43 -56.10 -17.38
C LEU A 261 1.89 -56.61 -18.72
N ASP A 262 1.53 -55.71 -19.65
CA ASP A 262 1.01 -56.09 -20.96
C ASP A 262 2.04 -56.96 -21.71
N ALA A 263 3.33 -56.59 -21.63
CA ALA A 263 4.40 -57.43 -22.23
C ALA A 263 4.52 -58.79 -21.56
N CYS A 264 4.43 -58.83 -20.22
CA CYS A 264 4.48 -60.09 -19.48
C CYS A 264 3.30 -61.00 -19.85
N LEU A 265 2.09 -60.46 -19.89
CA LEU A 265 0.86 -61.22 -20.25
C LEU A 265 0.90 -61.68 -21.71
N ALA A 266 1.44 -60.89 -22.63
CA ALA A 266 1.60 -61.30 -24.04
C ALA A 266 2.59 -62.43 -24.19
N ASN A 267 3.73 -62.38 -23.47
CA ASN A 267 4.71 -63.48 -23.47
C ASN A 267 4.14 -64.77 -22.86
N GLU A 268 3.47 -64.67 -21.71
CA GLU A 268 2.77 -65.76 -21.08
C GLU A 268 1.81 -66.45 -22.06
N ARG A 269 0.95 -65.66 -22.72
CA ARG A 269 0.03 -66.13 -23.74
C ARG A 269 0.74 -66.88 -24.88
N ALA A 270 1.84 -66.28 -25.38
CA ALA A 270 2.59 -66.89 -26.49
C ALA A 270 3.21 -68.25 -26.08
N ASP A 271 3.83 -68.33 -24.89
CA ASP A 271 4.48 -69.52 -24.36
C ASP A 271 3.45 -70.63 -24.13
N LEU A 272 2.31 -70.27 -23.50
CA LEU A 272 1.25 -71.24 -23.24
C LEU A 272 0.61 -71.80 -24.54
N LEU A 273 0.37 -70.89 -25.54
CA LEU A 273 -0.15 -71.33 -26.86
C LEU A 273 0.86 -72.23 -27.59
N MET A 274 2.16 -71.95 -27.48
CA MET A 274 3.20 -72.81 -28.09
C MET A 274 3.17 -74.21 -27.47
N ILE A 275 3.06 -74.31 -26.14
CA ILE A 275 3.00 -75.60 -25.42
C ILE A 275 1.73 -76.35 -25.79
N VAL A 276 0.57 -75.67 -25.83
CA VAL A 276 -0.72 -76.25 -26.21
C VAL A 276 -0.70 -76.78 -27.67
N ASN A 277 -0.16 -76.01 -28.62
CA ASN A 277 -0.07 -76.41 -30.01
C ASN A 277 0.86 -77.64 -30.17
N ARG A 278 1.97 -77.64 -29.43
CA ARG A 278 2.89 -78.80 -29.39
C ARG A 278 2.20 -80.05 -28.84
N ARG A 279 1.42 -79.91 -27.75
CA ARG A 279 0.64 -80.97 -27.17
C ARG A 279 -0.33 -81.59 -28.18
N ASP A 280 -1.01 -80.80 -28.99
CA ASP A 280 -2.02 -81.23 -29.94
C ASP A 280 -1.44 -81.94 -31.16
N SER A 281 -0.12 -81.93 -31.37
CA SER A 281 0.58 -82.64 -32.44
C SER A 281 0.89 -84.09 -32.13
N PHE A 282 0.62 -84.62 -30.90
CA PHE A 282 0.97 -85.96 -30.47
C PHE A 282 -0.13 -86.96 -30.77
N ASP A 283 0.26 -88.15 -31.24
CA ASP A 283 -0.63 -89.28 -31.36
C ASP A 283 -0.77 -89.99 -29.99
N ARG A 284 -1.99 -89.99 -29.49
CA ARG A 284 -2.32 -90.49 -28.15
C ARG A 284 -2.38 -92.01 -28.05
N THR A 285 -2.23 -92.73 -29.13
CA THR A 285 -2.25 -94.20 -29.20
C THR A 285 -0.81 -94.78 -28.99
N ASN A 286 0.21 -93.92 -29.05
CA ASN A 286 1.59 -94.35 -28.92
C ASN A 286 2.11 -94.06 -27.52
N LEU A 287 2.64 -95.11 -26.80
CA LEU A 287 3.12 -95.02 -25.42
C LEU A 287 4.29 -94.01 -25.29
N HIS A 288 5.18 -93.94 -26.27
CA HIS A 288 6.30 -93.02 -26.28
C HIS A 288 5.82 -91.57 -26.41
N GLU A 289 4.82 -91.28 -27.24
CA GLU A 289 4.23 -90.00 -27.39
C GLU A 289 3.43 -89.52 -26.17
N MET A 290 2.82 -90.49 -25.42
CA MET A 290 2.20 -90.17 -24.13
C MET A 290 3.21 -89.67 -23.09
N GLN A 291 4.42 -90.15 -23.02
CA GLN A 291 5.47 -89.67 -22.12
C GLN A 291 5.83 -88.21 -22.52
N THR A 292 5.95 -87.92 -23.81
CA THR A 292 6.22 -86.55 -24.33
C THR A 292 5.06 -85.62 -24.07
N TYR A 293 3.84 -86.11 -24.15
CA TYR A 293 2.62 -85.38 -23.80
C TYR A 293 2.62 -84.99 -22.31
N GLN A 294 2.98 -85.93 -21.40
CA GLN A 294 3.10 -85.65 -19.98
C GLN A 294 4.14 -84.56 -19.73
N SER A 295 5.33 -84.66 -20.37
CA SER A 295 6.37 -83.63 -20.29
C SER A 295 5.89 -82.27 -20.74
N CYS A 296 5.07 -82.17 -21.81
CA CYS A 296 4.47 -80.92 -22.24
C CYS A 296 3.47 -80.35 -21.21
N CYS A 297 2.74 -81.18 -20.49
CA CYS A 297 1.87 -80.73 -19.39
C CYS A 297 2.69 -80.17 -18.22
N ASP A 298 3.79 -80.83 -17.88
CA ASP A 298 4.70 -80.35 -16.82
C ASP A 298 5.34 -79.03 -17.20
N ASP A 299 5.81 -78.89 -18.45
CA ASP A 299 6.34 -77.64 -18.99
C ASP A 299 5.30 -76.49 -18.94
N TYR A 300 4.02 -76.81 -19.25
CA TYR A 300 2.91 -75.86 -19.16
C TYR A 300 2.74 -75.33 -17.72
N TYR A 301 2.68 -76.23 -16.73
CA TYR A 301 2.53 -75.83 -15.33
C TYR A 301 3.76 -75.08 -14.84
N ALA A 302 4.96 -75.50 -15.18
CA ALA A 302 6.20 -74.82 -14.80
C ALA A 302 6.29 -73.38 -15.40
N THR A 303 5.84 -73.21 -16.67
CA THR A 303 5.82 -71.92 -17.33
C THR A 303 4.76 -71.01 -16.69
N MET A 304 3.55 -71.52 -16.41
CA MET A 304 2.50 -70.79 -15.72
C MET A 304 2.92 -70.31 -14.36
N HIS A 305 3.59 -71.16 -13.56
CA HIS A 305 4.13 -70.79 -12.26
C HIS A 305 5.24 -69.72 -12.33
N ARG A 306 6.10 -69.74 -13.34
CA ARG A 306 7.11 -68.70 -13.55
C ARG A 306 6.46 -67.36 -13.86
N HIS A 307 5.48 -67.32 -14.74
CA HIS A 307 4.78 -66.06 -15.08
C HIS A 307 3.97 -65.51 -13.88
N TRP A 308 3.35 -66.38 -13.07
CA TRP A 308 2.67 -65.97 -11.84
C TRP A 308 3.63 -65.32 -10.84
N ALA A 309 4.82 -65.88 -10.63
CA ALA A 309 5.82 -65.32 -9.74
C ALA A 309 6.27 -63.89 -10.18
N VAL A 310 6.41 -63.68 -11.49
CA VAL A 310 6.70 -62.35 -12.03
C VAL A 310 5.55 -61.38 -11.79
N ARG A 311 4.31 -61.82 -12.06
CA ARG A 311 3.11 -60.99 -11.81
C ARG A 311 2.96 -60.63 -10.33
N ASP A 312 3.15 -61.57 -9.42
CA ASP A 312 3.09 -61.33 -7.97
C ASP A 312 4.15 -60.32 -7.52
N SER A 313 5.33 -60.40 -8.08
CA SER A 313 6.37 -59.40 -7.78
C SER A 313 6.00 -57.99 -8.20
N LEU A 314 5.30 -57.83 -9.33
CA LEU A 314 4.81 -56.55 -9.81
C LEU A 314 3.62 -56.08 -8.97
N THR A 315 2.76 -56.95 -8.49
CA THR A 315 1.56 -56.62 -7.71
C THR A 315 1.92 -56.20 -6.29
N ASN A 316 2.95 -56.82 -5.67
CA ASN A 316 3.40 -56.48 -4.32
C ASN A 316 4.07 -55.09 -4.18
N LEU A 317 4.38 -54.42 -5.28
CA LEU A 317 4.87 -53.06 -5.28
C LEU A 317 3.76 -51.99 -5.00
N TYR A 318 2.51 -52.42 -4.83
CA TYR A 318 1.37 -51.51 -4.59
C TYR A 318 1.02 -51.37 -3.12
N ASP A 319 1.28 -50.22 -2.56
CA ASP A 319 0.74 -49.81 -1.26
C ASP A 319 -0.64 -49.12 -1.45
N THR A 320 -1.63 -49.51 -0.67
CA THR A 320 -3.07 -49.38 -0.94
C THR A 320 -3.72 -48.03 -0.59
N THR A 321 -2.97 -47.00 -0.27
CA THR A 321 -3.52 -45.75 0.32
C THR A 321 -3.79 -44.59 -0.67
N ASP A 322 -3.38 -44.69 -1.94
CA ASP A 322 -3.53 -43.63 -2.95
C ASP A 322 -4.65 -43.95 -3.96
N PRO A 323 -5.60 -43.02 -4.22
CA PRO A 323 -6.67 -43.21 -5.20
C PRO A 323 -6.20 -43.53 -6.63
N LEU A 324 -5.06 -42.96 -7.06
CA LEU A 324 -4.44 -43.28 -8.35
C LEU A 324 -4.00 -44.75 -8.42
N ARG A 325 -3.44 -45.26 -7.35
CA ARG A 325 -3.00 -46.68 -7.24
C ARG A 325 -4.20 -47.62 -7.34
N GLU A 326 -5.30 -47.30 -6.70
CA GLU A 326 -6.51 -48.13 -6.79
C GLU A 326 -7.06 -48.15 -8.21
N GLN A 327 -7.06 -47.03 -8.93
CA GLN A 327 -7.48 -46.98 -10.33
C GLN A 327 -6.58 -47.87 -11.22
N PHE A 328 -5.27 -47.81 -11.07
CA PHE A 328 -4.34 -48.68 -11.81
C PHE A 328 -4.48 -50.14 -11.43
N ARG A 329 -4.73 -50.45 -10.18
CA ARG A 329 -4.99 -51.81 -9.70
C ARG A 329 -6.24 -52.40 -10.36
N GLN A 330 -7.30 -51.65 -10.50
CA GLN A 330 -8.49 -52.07 -11.18
C GLN A 330 -8.23 -52.36 -12.68
N ILE A 331 -7.46 -51.49 -13.35
CA ILE A 331 -7.05 -51.71 -14.74
C ILE A 331 -6.20 -53.01 -14.84
N TRP A 332 -5.27 -53.21 -13.94
CA TRP A 332 -4.45 -54.42 -13.86
C TRP A 332 -5.29 -55.69 -13.74
N LEU A 333 -6.20 -55.74 -12.74
CA LEU A 333 -7.06 -56.89 -12.49
C LEU A 333 -7.97 -57.18 -13.69
N ASN A 334 -8.51 -56.15 -14.36
CA ASN A 334 -9.31 -56.33 -15.54
C ASN A 334 -8.52 -56.95 -16.71
N ARG A 335 -7.29 -56.50 -16.97
CA ARG A 335 -6.42 -57.05 -18.04
C ARG A 335 -6.05 -58.51 -17.75
N GLU A 336 -5.67 -58.83 -16.52
CA GLU A 336 -5.37 -60.17 -16.09
C GLU A 336 -6.55 -61.11 -16.22
N THR A 337 -7.73 -60.68 -15.77
CA THR A 337 -8.98 -61.43 -15.88
C THR A 337 -9.36 -61.71 -17.34
N THR A 338 -9.21 -60.71 -18.21
CA THR A 338 -9.52 -60.82 -19.65
C THR A 338 -8.60 -61.87 -20.30
N MET A 339 -7.30 -61.82 -20.04
CA MET A 339 -6.33 -62.78 -20.57
C MET A 339 -6.63 -64.21 -20.08
N ASN A 340 -6.91 -64.36 -18.78
CA ASN A 340 -7.21 -65.68 -18.21
C ASN A 340 -8.47 -66.31 -18.84
N ASN A 341 -9.49 -65.48 -19.08
CA ASN A 341 -10.72 -65.93 -19.75
C ASN A 341 -10.47 -66.28 -21.20
N GLU A 342 -9.66 -65.53 -21.94
CA GLU A 342 -9.30 -65.90 -23.33
C GLU A 342 -8.53 -67.19 -23.38
N LEU A 343 -7.52 -67.39 -22.52
CA LEU A 343 -6.78 -68.67 -22.43
C LEU A 343 -7.67 -69.84 -22.08
N LEU A 344 -8.62 -69.67 -21.15
CA LEU A 344 -9.58 -70.69 -20.75
C LEU A 344 -10.50 -71.09 -21.92
N LEU A 345 -10.97 -70.11 -22.71
CA LEU A 345 -11.74 -70.34 -23.93
C LEU A 345 -10.96 -71.14 -24.98
N ILE A 346 -9.69 -70.79 -25.19
CA ILE A 346 -8.81 -71.49 -26.14
C ILE A 346 -8.61 -72.93 -25.67
N LEU A 347 -8.32 -73.13 -24.39
CA LEU A 347 -8.16 -74.48 -23.81
C LEU A 347 -9.45 -75.31 -23.93
N GLN A 348 -10.59 -74.74 -23.61
CA GLN A 348 -11.91 -75.41 -23.72
C GLN A 348 -12.27 -75.71 -25.18
N SER A 349 -11.97 -74.84 -26.14
CA SER A 349 -12.22 -75.09 -27.55
C SER A 349 -11.42 -76.26 -28.08
N LYS A 350 -10.25 -76.50 -27.55
CA LYS A 350 -9.32 -77.59 -27.92
C LYS A 350 -9.55 -78.89 -27.10
N LEU A 351 -10.30 -78.80 -25.98
CA LEU A 351 -10.66 -79.96 -25.15
C LEU A 351 -12.04 -80.58 -25.54
N ARG A 352 -12.77 -79.94 -26.48
CA ARG A 352 -14.02 -80.56 -26.99
C ARG A 352 -13.66 -81.74 -27.86
N TRP A 353 -13.91 -82.94 -27.37
CA TRP A 353 -13.96 -84.27 -28.03
C TRP A 353 -15.34 -84.47 -28.64
#